data_7c6fb2546d35a7b425976c6f9015b0e4
#
_entry.id   7c6fb2546d35a7b425976c6f9015b0e4
#
_cell.length_a   1.000
_cell.length_b   1.000
_cell.length_c   1.000
_cell.angle_alpha   90.00
_cell.angle_beta   90.00
_cell.angle_gamma   90.00
#
_symmetry.space_group_name_H-M   'P 1'
#
loop_
_entity.id
_entity.type
_entity.pdbx_description
1 polymer ?
#
loop_
_entity_poly.entity_id
_entity_poly.type
_entity_poly.pdbx_seq_one_letter_code
_entity_poly.pdbx_strand_id
1 'polypeptide(L)'
;MEPLAGAVRLLVKWCFPRGQHEDGEYRTTRPDTDNLQKLLKDCMTAVGFWRDDAQVSSEIVEKFWAEVPGIYVCMEQINARENCQAIANLEVLICAGCGMGSGNP
;
A
#
# COMPACT_ATOMS: atom_id res chain seq x y z
N MET A 1 16.19 -13.28 -1.11
CA MET A 1 15.23 -12.56 -1.96
C MET A 1 15.93 -11.43 -2.68
N GLU A 2 15.72 -11.33 -3.96
CA GLU A 2 16.33 -10.24 -4.72
C GLU A 2 15.47 -8.99 -4.65
N PRO A 3 16.09 -7.83 -4.51
CA PRO A 3 15.32 -6.59 -4.49
C PRO A 3 14.60 -6.35 -5.81
N LEU A 4 13.44 -5.73 -5.72
CA LEU A 4 12.73 -5.33 -6.91
C LEU A 4 13.57 -4.29 -7.68
N ALA A 5 13.55 -4.38 -8.98
CA ALA A 5 14.32 -3.47 -9.83
C ALA A 5 13.35 -2.52 -10.54
N GLY A 6 13.84 -1.32 -10.86
CA GLY A 6 13.03 -0.35 -11.58
C GLY A 6 11.92 0.22 -10.73
N ALA A 7 10.86 0.67 -11.38
CA ALA A 7 9.76 1.33 -10.69
C ALA A 7 8.90 0.33 -9.91
N VAL A 8 8.44 0.75 -8.75
CA VAL A 8 7.68 -0.09 -7.84
C VAL A 8 6.35 0.59 -7.52
N ARG A 9 5.29 -0.20 -7.50
CA ARG A 9 4.00 0.23 -6.97
C ARG A 9 3.82 -0.35 -5.58
N LEU A 10 3.45 0.50 -4.64
CA LEU A 10 3.27 0.11 -3.25
C LEU A 10 1.85 0.45 -2.81
N LEU A 11 1.14 -0.55 -2.32
CA LEU A 11 -0.17 -0.38 -1.72
C LEU A 11 -0.09 -0.81 -0.28
N VAL A 12 -0.48 0.07 0.65
CA VAL A 12 -0.40 -0.22 2.07
C VAL A 12 -1.72 0.15 2.73
N LYS A 13 -2.22 -0.76 3.56
CA LYS A 13 -3.38 -0.50 4.39
C LYS A 13 -2.99 -0.68 5.84
N TRP A 14 -3.10 0.40 6.60
CA TRP A 14 -2.78 0.41 8.02
C TRP A 14 -4.08 0.18 8.78
N CYS A 15 -4.19 -0.97 9.44
CA CYS A 15 -5.40 -1.36 10.13
C CYS A 15 -5.16 -1.26 11.63
N PHE A 16 -5.85 -0.33 12.28
CA PHE A 16 -5.71 -0.07 13.71
C PHE A 16 -6.88 -0.71 14.46
N PRO A 17 -6.67 -1.13 15.71
CA PRO A 17 -7.76 -1.71 16.50
C PRO A 17 -8.96 -0.79 16.52
N ARG A 18 -10.10 -1.32 16.16
CA ARG A 18 -11.27 -0.49 15.90
C ARG A 18 -11.88 0.17 17.14
N GLY A 19 -11.71 -0.41 18.31
CA GLY A 19 -12.35 0.15 19.49
C GLY A 19 -13.86 0.21 19.29
N GLN A 20 -14.41 1.42 19.34
CA GLN A 20 -15.83 1.62 19.15
C GLN A 20 -16.21 2.00 17.72
N HIS A 21 -15.22 2.05 16.84
CA HIS A 21 -15.46 2.31 15.42
C HIS A 21 -15.89 1.03 14.73
N GLU A 22 -16.44 1.18 13.54
CA GLU A 22 -16.82 0.01 12.75
C GLU A 22 -15.65 -0.53 11.97
N ASP A 23 -15.67 -1.83 11.78
CA ASP A 23 -14.62 -2.49 11.00
C ASP A 23 -14.65 -1.95 9.57
N GLY A 24 -13.49 -1.47 9.11
CA GLY A 24 -13.36 -0.93 7.77
C GLY A 24 -13.61 0.57 7.67
N GLU A 25 -13.94 1.21 8.77
CA GLU A 25 -14.13 2.65 8.78
C GLU A 25 -12.77 3.34 8.61
N TYR A 26 -12.72 4.38 7.78
CA TYR A 26 -11.48 5.14 7.63
C TYR A 26 -11.11 5.84 8.92
N ARG A 27 -9.83 5.75 9.26
CA ARG A 27 -9.31 6.46 10.42
C ARG A 27 -8.85 7.86 10.00
N THR A 28 -9.40 8.87 10.66
CA THR A 28 -9.12 10.26 10.31
C THR A 28 -8.29 10.98 11.37
N THR A 29 -7.75 10.25 12.33
CA THR A 29 -6.92 10.81 13.38
C THR A 29 -5.47 10.42 13.16
N ARG A 30 -4.56 11.03 13.91
CA ARG A 30 -3.16 10.69 13.83
C ARG A 30 -2.93 9.21 14.13
N PRO A 31 -1.88 8.61 13.59
CA PRO A 31 -0.77 9.22 12.86
C PRO A 31 -1.10 9.55 11.41
N ASP A 32 -0.35 10.48 10.84
CA ASP A 32 -0.53 10.88 9.45
C ASP A 32 0.03 9.82 8.51
N THR A 33 -0.58 9.71 7.33
CA THR A 33 -0.16 8.70 6.36
C THR A 33 1.28 8.88 5.91
N ASP A 34 1.71 10.12 5.72
CA ASP A 34 3.08 10.36 5.26
C ASP A 34 4.11 9.90 6.29
N ASN A 35 3.84 10.09 7.58
CA ASN A 35 4.75 9.64 8.62
C ASN A 35 4.82 8.11 8.67
N LEU A 36 3.67 7.46 8.57
CA LEU A 36 3.62 6.01 8.55
C LEU A 36 4.38 5.45 7.36
N GLN A 37 4.17 6.06 6.20
CA GLN A 37 4.79 5.55 4.98
C GLN A 37 6.29 5.78 4.98
N LYS A 38 6.75 6.89 5.52
CA LYS A 38 8.18 7.14 5.61
C LYS A 38 8.86 6.06 6.44
N LEU A 39 8.29 5.77 7.59
CA LEU A 39 8.85 4.74 8.47
C LEU A 39 8.84 3.38 7.78
N LEU A 40 7.74 3.01 7.17
CA LEU A 40 7.63 1.72 6.52
C LEU A 40 8.61 1.60 5.35
N LYS A 41 8.69 2.62 4.51
CA LYS A 41 9.58 2.57 3.35
C LYS A 41 11.04 2.52 3.77
N ASP A 42 11.41 3.22 4.84
CA ASP A 42 12.76 3.14 5.37
C ASP A 42 13.09 1.72 5.81
N CYS A 43 12.16 1.09 6.49
CA CYS A 43 12.34 -0.29 6.94
C CYS A 43 12.42 -1.25 5.76
N MET A 44 11.57 -1.07 4.76
CA MET A 44 11.56 -1.95 3.60
C MET A 44 12.85 -1.81 2.78
N THR A 45 13.37 -0.59 2.70
CA THR A 45 14.65 -0.36 2.04
C THR A 45 15.77 -1.07 2.79
N ALA A 46 15.77 -0.95 4.11
CA ALA A 46 16.81 -1.56 4.93
C ALA A 46 16.78 -3.09 4.84
N VAL A 47 15.59 -3.68 4.73
CA VAL A 47 15.45 -5.13 4.63
C VAL A 47 15.79 -5.62 3.22
N GLY A 48 15.71 -4.77 2.22
CA GLY A 48 16.11 -5.12 0.87
C GLY A 48 14.99 -5.46 -0.09
N PHE A 49 13.76 -4.99 0.16
CA PHE A 49 12.68 -5.19 -0.80
C PHE A 49 12.96 -4.46 -2.10
N TRP A 50 13.66 -3.35 -2.02
CA TRP A 50 14.16 -2.60 -3.16
C TRP A 50 15.48 -1.97 -2.71
N ARG A 51 16.20 -1.33 -3.64
CA ARG A 51 17.49 -0.75 -3.32
C ARG A 51 17.36 0.66 -2.75
N ASP A 52 16.36 1.38 -3.23
CA ASP A 52 16.18 2.79 -2.89
C ASP A 52 14.69 3.08 -2.90
N ASP A 53 14.18 3.72 -1.86
CA ASP A 53 12.76 4.04 -1.79
C ASP A 53 12.34 5.04 -2.86
N ALA A 54 13.29 5.68 -3.52
CA ALA A 54 13.00 6.51 -4.70
C ALA A 54 12.40 5.69 -5.84
N GLN A 55 12.57 4.36 -5.81
CA GLN A 55 11.97 3.48 -6.82
C GLN A 55 10.45 3.40 -6.69
N VAL A 56 9.90 3.75 -5.52
CA VAL A 56 8.46 3.72 -5.32
C VAL A 56 7.86 4.89 -6.09
N SER A 57 7.31 4.57 -7.25
CA SER A 57 6.80 5.58 -8.19
C SER A 57 5.29 5.67 -8.17
N SER A 58 4.63 4.69 -7.61
CA SER A 58 3.17 4.67 -7.47
C SER A 58 2.87 4.18 -6.06
N GLU A 59 2.07 4.94 -5.33
CA GLU A 59 1.87 4.65 -3.92
C GLU A 59 0.43 4.93 -3.52
N ILE A 60 -0.19 3.95 -2.85
CA ILE A 60 -1.52 4.11 -2.26
C ILE A 60 -1.39 3.73 -0.80
N VAL A 61 -1.85 4.63 0.07
CA VAL A 61 -1.81 4.38 1.51
C VAL A 61 -3.15 4.76 2.12
N GLU A 62 -3.66 3.87 2.94
CA GLU A 62 -4.95 4.07 3.60
C GLU A 62 -4.85 3.66 5.04
N LYS A 63 -5.65 4.31 5.89
CA LYS A 63 -5.75 4.00 7.33
C LYS A 63 -7.18 3.59 7.65
N PHE A 64 -7.32 2.50 8.38
CA PHE A 64 -8.63 1.98 8.76
C PHE A 64 -8.68 1.63 10.23
N TRP A 65 -9.88 1.67 10.78
CA TRP A 65 -10.19 0.98 12.03
C TRP A 65 -10.58 -0.44 11.63
N ALA A 66 -10.07 -1.42 12.33
CA ALA A 66 -10.30 -2.80 11.90
C ALA A 66 -10.45 -3.75 13.06
N GLU A 67 -11.26 -4.78 12.84
CA GLU A 67 -11.42 -5.86 13.80
C GLU A 67 -10.09 -6.61 13.98
N VAL A 68 -9.38 -6.83 12.88
CA VAL A 68 -8.08 -7.50 12.89
C VAL A 68 -7.02 -6.46 12.56
N PRO A 69 -6.28 -5.97 13.56
CA PRO A 69 -5.25 -4.96 13.30
C PRO A 69 -4.03 -5.55 12.60
N GLY A 70 -3.32 -4.69 11.89
CA GLY A 70 -2.12 -5.10 11.20
C GLY A 70 -1.82 -4.17 10.05
N ILE A 71 -0.80 -4.51 9.28
CA ILE A 71 -0.40 -3.76 8.11
C ILE A 71 -0.48 -4.69 6.91
N TYR A 72 -1.28 -4.32 5.93
CA TYR A 72 -1.37 -5.06 4.69
C TYR A 72 -0.51 -4.36 3.65
N VAL A 73 0.46 -5.08 3.09
CA VAL A 73 1.40 -4.50 2.13
C VAL A 73 1.37 -5.31 0.86
N CYS A 74 1.22 -4.61 -0.25
CA CYS A 74 1.27 -5.22 -1.57
C CYS A 74 2.23 -4.39 -2.41
N MET A 75 3.21 -5.03 -3.03
CA MET A 75 4.18 -4.33 -3.83
C MET A 75 4.45 -5.09 -5.11
N GLU A 76 4.69 -4.35 -6.18
CA GLU A 76 4.99 -4.97 -7.44
C GLU A 76 5.90 -4.09 -8.28
N GLN A 77 6.70 -4.74 -9.09
CA GLN A 77 7.51 -4.05 -10.06
C GLN A 77 6.63 -3.68 -11.25
N ILE A 78 6.71 -2.44 -11.69
CA ILE A 78 5.86 -1.96 -12.78
C ILE A 78 6.69 -1.50 -13.95
N ASN A 79 6.06 -1.54 -15.11
CA ASN A 79 6.66 -1.08 -16.36
C ASN A 79 5.92 0.18 -16.77
N ALA A 80 6.66 1.28 -16.94
CA ALA A 80 6.05 2.57 -17.23
C ALA A 80 5.17 2.52 -18.48
N ARG A 81 5.62 1.77 -19.49
CA ARG A 81 4.88 1.68 -20.73
C ARG A 81 3.56 0.94 -20.55
N GLU A 82 3.62 -0.18 -19.84
CA GLU A 82 2.42 -0.94 -19.54
C GLU A 82 1.48 -0.15 -18.65
N ASN A 83 2.04 0.59 -17.71
CA ASN A 83 1.26 1.37 -16.78
C ASN A 83 0.46 2.46 -17.51
N CYS A 84 1.03 3.08 -18.52
CA CYS A 84 0.32 4.08 -19.29
C CYS A 84 -0.89 3.51 -20.00
N GLN A 85 -0.79 2.27 -20.48
CA GLN A 85 -1.91 1.60 -21.13
C GLN A 85 -2.94 1.11 -20.14
N ALA A 86 -2.50 0.73 -18.96
CA ALA A 86 -3.34 0.04 -18.00
C ALA A 86 -4.05 0.96 -17.03
N ILE A 87 -3.93 2.27 -17.17
CA ILE A 87 -4.55 3.20 -16.22
C ILE A 87 -6.03 2.93 -16.04
N ALA A 88 -6.73 2.67 -17.14
CA ALA A 88 -8.17 2.41 -17.07
C ALA A 88 -8.51 1.15 -16.30
N ASN A 89 -7.58 0.19 -16.24
CA ASN A 89 -7.80 -1.10 -15.59
C ASN A 89 -7.17 -1.19 -14.23
N LEU A 90 -6.47 -0.16 -13.81
CA LEU A 90 -5.66 -0.22 -12.60
C LEU A 90 -6.48 -0.55 -11.36
N GLU A 91 -7.63 0.08 -11.22
CA GLU A 91 -8.47 -0.16 -10.05
C GLU A 91 -8.93 -1.59 -9.98
N VAL A 92 -9.28 -2.17 -11.13
CA VAL A 92 -9.72 -3.55 -11.19
C VAL A 92 -8.60 -4.48 -10.79
N LEU A 93 -7.39 -4.21 -11.28
CA LEU A 93 -6.23 -5.04 -10.94
C LEU A 93 -5.93 -5.02 -9.46
N ILE A 94 -5.95 -3.83 -8.86
CA ILE A 94 -5.68 -3.71 -7.44
C ILE A 94 -6.72 -4.45 -6.63
N CYS A 95 -7.99 -4.26 -6.96
CA CYS A 95 -9.06 -4.95 -6.25
C CYS A 95 -8.95 -6.46 -6.40
N ALA A 96 -8.67 -6.93 -7.60
CA ALA A 96 -8.55 -8.36 -7.85
C ALA A 96 -7.27 -8.93 -7.25
N GLY A 97 -6.16 -8.22 -7.44
CA GLY A 97 -4.86 -8.74 -7.02
C GLY A 97 -4.67 -8.78 -5.53
N CYS A 98 -5.12 -7.76 -4.84
CA CYS A 98 -4.92 -7.68 -3.40
C CYS A 98 -6.07 -8.25 -2.60
N GLY A 99 -7.22 -8.42 -3.22
CA GLY A 99 -8.38 -8.96 -2.55
C GLY A 99 -8.95 -8.10 -1.46
N MET A 100 -8.40 -6.92 -1.29
CA MET A 100 -8.86 -6.02 -0.24
C MET A 100 -9.70 -4.89 -0.76
N GLY A 101 -9.43 -4.48 -1.98
CA GLY A 101 -10.19 -3.41 -2.56
C GLY A 101 -11.66 -3.72 -2.67
N SER A 102 -11.99 -4.99 -2.79
CA SER A 102 -13.38 -5.39 -2.90
C SER A 102 -14.19 -5.02 -1.67
N GLY A 103 -13.54 -4.92 -0.53
CA GLY A 103 -14.23 -4.55 0.69
C GLY A 103 -14.36 -3.05 0.87
N ASN A 104 -13.84 -2.28 -0.04
CA ASN A 104 -13.86 -0.83 0.05
C ASN A 104 -14.65 -0.25 -1.08
N PRO A 105 -15.82 0.11 -0.81
CA PRO A 105 -16.64 0.75 -1.84
C PRO A 105 -16.05 2.07 -2.27
#